data_8c83778c3459df1423c9951af895bc98
#
_entry.id   8c83778c3459df1423c9951af895bc98
#
_cell.length_a   1.000
_cell.length_b   1.000
_cell.length_c   1.000
_cell.angle_alpha   90.00
_cell.angle_beta   90.00
_cell.angle_gamma   90.00
#
_symmetry.space_group_name_H-M   'P 1'
#
loop_
_entity.id
_entity.type
_entity.pdbx_description
1 polymer ?
#
loop_
_entity_poly.entity_id
_entity_poly.type
_entity_poly.pdbx_seq_one_letter_code
_entity_poly.pdbx_strand_id
1 'polypeptide(L)'
;MIAPHLDDTLQSINCVLLGDMADKLDTVPGLEQAVTKLVCLRTYQEQMPQLDLVLTPTGFGVVSNQNLAPASADRVKNLLQQVTNAAEDTYDRCLELLVGTSWADTAQARINIPNLMYTAKQLKMYVDFPSADVHRSKLLEFRTKMYQAEEKIRQHVSAEFFD
;
A
#
# COMPACT_ATOMS: atom_id res chain seq x y z
N MET A 1 -0.15 16.42 -16.92
CA MET A 1 -0.06 15.01 -17.34
C MET A 1 -0.32 14.01 -16.21
N ILE A 2 -0.24 14.36 -14.92
CA ILE A 2 -0.48 13.48 -13.77
C ILE A 2 -1.96 13.42 -13.35
N ALA A 3 -2.73 14.50 -13.56
CA ALA A 3 -4.11 14.62 -13.07
C ALA A 3 -5.08 13.49 -13.50
N PRO A 4 -5.11 13.02 -14.76
CA PRO A 4 -6.00 11.92 -15.14
C PRO A 4 -5.68 10.62 -14.38
N HIS A 5 -4.42 10.36 -14.08
CA HIS A 5 -3.98 9.16 -13.37
C HIS A 5 -4.32 9.19 -11.87
N LEU A 6 -4.52 10.38 -11.28
CA LEU A 6 -5.00 10.50 -9.90
C LEU A 6 -6.42 9.96 -9.74
N ASP A 7 -7.29 10.25 -10.70
CA ASP A 7 -8.68 9.78 -10.68
C ASP A 7 -8.75 8.26 -10.85
N ASP A 8 -7.96 7.68 -11.76
CA ASP A 8 -7.87 6.23 -11.95
C ASP A 8 -7.35 5.52 -10.68
N THR A 9 -6.30 6.08 -10.07
CA THR A 9 -5.74 5.55 -8.83
C THR A 9 -6.75 5.66 -7.66
N LEU A 10 -7.44 6.79 -7.55
CA LEU A 10 -8.49 6.98 -6.54
C LEU A 10 -9.62 5.97 -6.73
N GLN A 11 -10.09 5.78 -7.96
CA GLN A 11 -11.12 4.78 -8.26
C GLN A 11 -10.67 3.36 -7.89
N SER A 12 -9.43 3.01 -8.18
CA SER A 12 -8.85 1.72 -7.79
C SER A 12 -8.82 1.54 -6.27
N ILE A 13 -8.38 2.56 -5.52
CA ILE A 13 -8.36 2.53 -4.05
C ILE A 13 -9.77 2.44 -3.48
N ASN A 14 -10.73 3.18 -4.04
CA ASN A 14 -12.14 3.10 -3.63
C ASN A 14 -12.67 1.68 -3.81
N CYS A 15 -12.41 1.05 -4.94
CA CYS A 15 -12.91 -0.30 -5.24
C CYS A 15 -12.26 -1.36 -4.34
N VAL A 16 -10.92 -1.31 -4.17
CA VAL A 16 -10.17 -2.38 -3.51
C VAL A 16 -10.13 -2.23 -1.99
N LEU A 17 -10.06 -0.98 -1.50
CA LEU A 17 -9.84 -0.69 -0.08
C LEU A 17 -11.09 -0.12 0.59
N LEU A 18 -11.67 0.94 0.07
CA LEU A 18 -12.66 1.75 0.81
C LEU A 18 -14.10 1.22 0.70
N GLY A 19 -14.54 0.79 -0.50
CA GLY A 19 -15.94 0.43 -0.72
C GLY A 19 -16.87 1.58 -0.34
N ASP A 20 -17.91 1.30 0.45
CA ASP A 20 -18.91 2.29 0.91
C ASP A 20 -18.33 3.39 1.83
N MET A 21 -17.09 3.23 2.30
CA MET A 21 -16.41 4.27 3.09
C MET A 21 -15.83 5.40 2.23
N ALA A 22 -15.77 5.23 0.90
CA ALA A 22 -15.26 6.27 -0.01
C ALA A 22 -16.00 7.62 0.14
N ASP A 23 -17.31 7.58 0.38
CA ASP A 23 -18.14 8.77 0.57
C ASP A 23 -18.22 9.27 2.02
N LYS A 24 -17.46 8.65 2.93
CA LYS A 24 -17.51 8.90 4.38
C LYS A 24 -16.14 9.13 5.00
N LEU A 25 -15.16 9.55 4.20
CA LEU A 25 -13.76 9.69 4.65
C LEU A 25 -13.63 10.71 5.79
N ASP A 26 -14.43 11.74 5.78
CA ASP A 26 -14.49 12.81 6.80
C ASP A 26 -15.03 12.33 8.16
N THR A 27 -15.74 11.22 8.19
CA THR A 27 -16.30 10.65 9.43
C THR A 27 -15.24 9.98 10.31
N VAL A 28 -14.08 9.65 9.73
CA VAL A 28 -12.97 8.99 10.45
C VAL A 28 -11.77 9.94 10.51
N PRO A 29 -11.40 10.44 11.70
CA PRO A 29 -10.30 11.40 11.82
C PRO A 29 -9.00 10.90 11.21
N GLY A 30 -8.47 11.66 10.24
CA GLY A 30 -7.22 11.38 9.56
C GLY A 30 -7.30 10.40 8.39
N LEU A 31 -8.46 9.80 8.12
CA LEU A 31 -8.63 8.85 7.01
C LEU A 31 -8.51 9.56 5.65
N GLU A 32 -9.18 10.69 5.47
CA GLU A 32 -9.10 11.48 4.24
C GLU A 32 -7.66 11.85 3.88
N GLN A 33 -6.89 12.31 4.88
CA GLN A 33 -5.47 12.64 4.68
C GLN A 33 -4.64 11.41 4.30
N ALA A 34 -4.88 10.27 4.95
CA ALA A 34 -4.19 9.03 4.67
C ALA A 34 -4.50 8.52 3.25
N VAL A 35 -5.77 8.56 2.85
CA VAL A 35 -6.22 8.16 1.49
C VAL A 35 -5.63 9.09 0.44
N THR A 36 -5.69 10.41 0.64
CA THR A 36 -5.11 11.39 -0.28
C THR A 36 -3.61 11.14 -0.46
N LYS A 37 -2.89 10.93 0.64
CA LYS A 37 -1.46 10.59 0.58
C LYS A 37 -1.22 9.28 -0.17
N LEU A 38 -2.03 8.26 0.08
CA LEU A 38 -1.93 6.95 -0.59
C LEU A 38 -2.13 7.10 -2.11
N VAL A 39 -3.16 7.83 -2.54
CA VAL A 39 -3.44 8.12 -3.96
C VAL A 39 -2.24 8.79 -4.60
N CYS A 40 -1.71 9.85 -4.00
CA CYS A 40 -0.53 10.57 -4.52
C CYS A 40 0.69 9.65 -4.66
N LEU A 41 0.99 8.85 -3.63
CA LEU A 41 2.14 7.95 -3.64
C LEU A 41 2.00 6.85 -4.69
N ARG A 42 0.83 6.23 -4.83
CA ARG A 42 0.55 5.21 -5.84
C ARG A 42 0.62 5.77 -7.25
N THR A 43 0.00 6.91 -7.50
CA THR A 43 0.08 7.58 -8.80
C THR A 43 1.54 7.91 -9.15
N TYR A 44 2.30 8.44 -8.18
CA TYR A 44 3.71 8.76 -8.41
C TYR A 44 4.54 7.50 -8.69
N GLN A 45 4.31 6.42 -7.95
CA GLN A 45 4.95 5.12 -8.16
C GLN A 45 4.72 4.58 -9.58
N GLU A 46 3.49 4.68 -10.08
CA GLU A 46 3.10 4.20 -11.41
C GLU A 46 3.67 5.07 -12.54
N GLN A 47 3.75 6.38 -12.31
CA GLN A 47 4.20 7.33 -13.34
C GLN A 47 5.72 7.52 -13.38
N MET A 48 6.42 7.25 -12.27
CA MET A 48 7.87 7.49 -12.17
C MET A 48 8.70 6.82 -13.28
N PRO A 49 8.45 5.56 -13.69
CA PRO A 49 9.19 4.93 -14.78
C PRO A 49 8.99 5.64 -16.14
N GLN A 50 7.92 6.41 -16.30
CA GLN A 50 7.60 7.12 -17.54
C GLN A 50 8.18 8.53 -17.59
N LEU A 51 8.57 9.10 -16.43
CA LEU A 51 9.09 10.46 -16.35
C LEU A 51 10.49 10.62 -16.97
N ASP A 52 11.26 9.54 -17.05
CA ASP A 52 12.61 9.54 -17.64
C ASP A 52 12.60 9.26 -19.15
N LEU A 53 11.45 8.91 -19.72
CA LEU A 53 11.32 8.54 -21.13
C LEU A 53 10.80 9.71 -21.95
N VAL A 54 11.62 10.23 -22.87
CA VAL A 54 11.22 11.21 -23.88
C VAL A 54 11.12 10.53 -25.22
N LEU A 55 9.98 10.69 -25.88
CA LEU A 55 9.80 10.25 -27.26
C LEU A 55 10.59 11.20 -28.18
N THR A 56 11.60 10.68 -28.84
CA THR A 56 12.36 11.40 -29.88
C THR A 56 11.98 10.89 -31.27
N PRO A 57 12.22 11.63 -32.36
CA PRO A 57 11.94 11.17 -33.69
C PRO A 57 12.65 9.86 -34.08
N THR A 58 13.68 9.47 -33.36
CA THR A 58 14.47 8.26 -33.58
C THR A 58 14.20 7.14 -32.57
N GLY A 59 13.23 7.32 -31.63
CA GLY A 59 12.88 6.36 -30.61
C GLY A 59 12.78 6.96 -29.20
N PHE A 60 12.81 6.12 -28.18
CA PHE A 60 12.84 6.56 -26.80
C PHE A 60 14.24 7.03 -26.39
N GLY A 61 14.33 8.20 -25.79
CA GLY A 61 15.57 8.80 -25.27
C GLY A 61 15.41 9.24 -23.83
N VAL A 62 16.54 9.49 -23.17
CA VAL A 62 16.59 10.09 -21.84
C VAL A 62 16.87 11.59 -21.99
N VAL A 63 16.18 12.44 -21.22
CA VAL A 63 16.45 13.89 -21.24
C VAL A 63 17.84 14.14 -20.70
N SER A 64 18.75 14.55 -21.59
CA SER A 64 20.06 15.06 -21.24
C SER A 64 20.22 16.42 -21.88
N ASN A 65 20.28 17.49 -21.07
CA ASN A 65 20.71 18.80 -21.54
C ASN A 65 21.95 19.24 -20.77
N GLN A 66 22.64 20.25 -21.28
CA GLN A 66 23.97 20.66 -20.82
C GLN A 66 24.06 21.01 -19.32
N ASN A 67 22.92 21.19 -18.62
CA ASN A 67 22.86 21.60 -17.21
C ASN A 67 22.25 20.54 -16.30
N LEU A 68 21.73 19.43 -16.82
CA LEU A 68 21.06 18.36 -16.04
C LEU A 68 21.56 16.99 -16.53
N ALA A 69 22.42 16.36 -15.76
CA ALA A 69 22.76 14.97 -15.98
C ALA A 69 21.58 14.08 -15.62
N PRO A 70 21.27 13.01 -16.39
CA PRO A 70 20.29 12.01 -16.00
C PRO A 70 20.58 11.46 -14.62
N ALA A 71 19.55 11.24 -13.81
CA ALA A 71 19.73 10.56 -12.53
C ALA A 71 20.30 9.16 -12.79
N SER A 72 21.26 8.70 -11.96
CA SER A 72 21.76 7.34 -12.10
C SER A 72 20.62 6.34 -11.85
N ALA A 73 20.64 5.20 -12.55
CA ALA A 73 19.64 4.14 -12.39
C ALA A 73 19.46 3.73 -10.92
N ASP A 74 20.53 3.72 -10.13
CA ASP A 74 20.49 3.41 -8.71
C ASP A 74 19.72 4.45 -7.90
N ARG A 75 19.85 5.75 -8.22
CA ARG A 75 19.10 6.81 -7.54
C ARG A 75 17.61 6.70 -7.83
N VAL A 76 17.24 6.45 -9.09
CA VAL A 76 15.85 6.24 -9.50
C VAL A 76 15.27 5.01 -8.80
N LYS A 77 16.02 3.89 -8.78
CA LYS A 77 15.62 2.67 -8.08
C LYS A 77 15.41 2.90 -6.57
N ASN A 78 16.34 3.60 -5.93
CA ASN A 78 16.24 3.89 -4.49
C ASN A 78 15.04 4.81 -4.19
N LEU A 79 14.80 5.82 -5.03
CA LEU A 79 13.63 6.68 -4.88
C LEU A 79 12.32 5.90 -5.07
N LEU A 80 12.24 5.05 -6.11
CA LEU A 80 11.09 4.20 -6.33
C LEU A 80 10.82 3.28 -5.14
N GLN A 81 11.87 2.69 -4.56
CA GLN A 81 11.75 1.85 -3.37
C GLN A 81 11.23 2.65 -2.17
N GLN A 82 11.73 3.87 -1.94
CA GLN A 82 11.25 4.73 -0.85
C GLN A 82 9.77 5.10 -1.04
N VAL A 83 9.35 5.43 -2.26
CA VAL A 83 7.95 5.73 -2.58
C VAL A 83 7.07 4.51 -2.37
N THR A 84 7.53 3.33 -2.80
CA THR A 84 6.84 2.06 -2.59
C THR A 84 6.64 1.77 -1.11
N ASN A 85 7.70 1.87 -0.33
CA ASN A 85 7.65 1.66 1.13
C ASN A 85 6.68 2.64 1.80
N ALA A 86 6.74 3.92 1.42
CA ALA A 86 5.84 4.95 1.96
C ALA A 86 4.37 4.69 1.57
N ALA A 87 4.10 4.17 0.37
CA ALA A 87 2.76 3.80 -0.06
C ALA A 87 2.24 2.59 0.73
N GLU A 88 3.08 1.58 0.97
CA GLU A 88 2.73 0.40 1.77
C GLU A 88 2.44 0.78 3.24
N ASP A 89 3.27 1.61 3.86
CA ASP A 89 3.06 2.09 5.23
C ASP A 89 1.77 2.94 5.33
N THR A 90 1.50 3.75 4.29
CA THR A 90 0.27 4.56 4.24
C THR A 90 -0.97 3.67 4.04
N TYR A 91 -0.86 2.60 3.26
CA TYR A 91 -1.94 1.61 3.12
C TYR A 91 -2.25 0.94 4.45
N ASP A 92 -1.24 0.46 5.18
CA ASP A 92 -1.42 -0.12 6.52
C ASP A 92 -2.05 0.90 7.48
N ARG A 93 -1.69 2.19 7.37
CA ARG A 93 -2.32 3.26 8.15
C ARG A 93 -3.80 3.42 7.83
N CYS A 94 -4.20 3.32 6.56
CA CYS A 94 -5.62 3.33 6.19
C CYS A 94 -6.36 2.14 6.82
N LEU A 95 -5.79 0.94 6.82
CA LEU A 95 -6.39 -0.24 7.46
C LEU A 95 -6.56 -0.04 8.98
N GLU A 96 -5.55 0.50 9.67
CA GLU A 96 -5.64 0.80 11.11
C GLU A 96 -6.82 1.74 11.44
N LEU A 97 -7.07 2.72 10.55
CA LEU A 97 -8.18 3.67 10.72
C LEU A 97 -9.54 3.06 10.38
N LEU A 98 -9.60 2.16 9.41
CA LEU A 98 -10.84 1.55 8.94
C LEU A 98 -11.36 0.44 9.84
N VAL A 99 -10.46 -0.34 10.48
CA VAL A 99 -10.81 -1.49 11.32
C VAL A 99 -11.75 -1.13 12.49
N GLY A 100 -11.66 0.08 13.02
CA GLY A 100 -12.54 0.57 14.09
C GLY A 100 -13.92 1.04 13.63
N THR A 101 -14.29 0.85 12.35
CA THR A 101 -15.52 1.34 11.75
C THR A 101 -16.39 0.19 11.22
N SER A 102 -17.59 0.49 10.71
CA SER A 102 -18.45 -0.47 10.01
C SER A 102 -17.79 -1.08 8.74
N TRP A 103 -16.68 -0.53 8.30
CA TRP A 103 -15.91 -1.11 7.19
C TRP A 103 -15.41 -2.53 7.53
N ALA A 104 -15.12 -2.84 8.80
CA ALA A 104 -14.64 -4.16 9.22
C ALA A 104 -15.57 -5.31 8.82
N ASP A 105 -16.86 -5.07 8.63
CA ASP A 105 -17.86 -6.07 8.23
C ASP A 105 -17.99 -6.24 6.71
N THR A 106 -17.26 -5.44 5.93
CA THR A 106 -17.38 -5.41 4.46
C THR A 106 -16.57 -6.49 3.75
N ALA A 107 -16.87 -6.71 2.47
CA ALA A 107 -16.07 -7.59 1.61
C ALA A 107 -14.63 -7.07 1.44
N GLN A 108 -14.44 -5.75 1.39
CA GLN A 108 -13.12 -5.13 1.32
C GLN A 108 -12.28 -5.46 2.56
N ALA A 109 -12.88 -5.42 3.75
CA ALA A 109 -12.19 -5.81 4.98
C ALA A 109 -11.70 -7.26 4.91
N ARG A 110 -12.54 -8.20 4.51
CA ARG A 110 -12.18 -9.62 4.40
C ARG A 110 -11.04 -9.89 3.42
N ILE A 111 -10.96 -9.11 2.35
CA ILE A 111 -9.87 -9.21 1.37
C ILE A 111 -8.57 -8.62 1.93
N ASN A 112 -8.66 -7.47 2.61
CA ASN A 112 -7.52 -6.70 3.06
C ASN A 112 -6.96 -7.14 4.40
N ILE A 113 -7.79 -7.72 5.26
CA ILE A 113 -7.44 -8.26 6.59
C ILE A 113 -7.88 -9.72 6.71
N PRO A 114 -7.31 -10.64 5.95
CA PRO A 114 -7.68 -12.05 6.00
C PRO A 114 -7.11 -12.77 7.21
N ASN A 115 -6.22 -12.14 7.97
CA ASN A 115 -5.50 -12.70 9.11
C ASN A 115 -5.58 -11.77 10.31
N LEU A 116 -5.33 -12.29 11.51
CA LEU A 116 -5.28 -11.52 12.76
C LEU A 116 -4.20 -10.42 12.72
N MET A 117 -3.06 -10.72 12.11
CA MET A 117 -2.04 -9.70 11.82
C MET A 117 -2.27 -9.16 10.40
N TYR A 118 -2.53 -7.87 10.27
CA TYR A 118 -2.87 -7.23 9.01
C TYR A 118 -2.02 -6.01 8.65
N THR A 119 -1.08 -5.61 9.55
CA THR A 119 -0.11 -4.55 9.27
C THR A 119 1.33 -5.02 9.47
N ALA A 120 2.26 -4.43 8.72
CA ALA A 120 3.69 -4.69 8.87
C ALA A 120 4.19 -4.33 10.28
N LYS A 121 3.58 -3.33 10.91
CA LYS A 121 3.88 -2.93 12.28
C LYS A 121 3.59 -4.05 13.28
N GLN A 122 2.43 -4.72 13.14
CA GLN A 122 2.10 -5.87 13.98
C GLN A 122 3.10 -7.01 13.76
N LEU A 123 3.47 -7.30 12.52
CA LEU A 123 4.45 -8.34 12.21
C LEU A 123 5.81 -8.06 12.88
N LYS A 124 6.28 -6.81 12.86
CA LYS A 124 7.52 -6.37 13.53
C LYS A 124 7.51 -6.58 15.05
N MET A 125 6.34 -6.54 15.69
CA MET A 125 6.22 -6.72 17.13
C MET A 125 6.49 -8.17 17.58
N TYR A 126 6.23 -9.15 16.70
CA TYR A 126 6.24 -10.56 17.06
C TYR A 126 7.30 -11.38 16.32
N VAL A 127 7.89 -10.83 15.27
CA VAL A 127 8.91 -11.51 14.47
C VAL A 127 10.16 -10.65 14.38
N ASP A 128 11.28 -11.24 14.77
CA ASP A 128 12.60 -10.59 14.69
C ASP A 128 13.09 -10.64 13.25
N PHE A 129 13.28 -9.49 12.63
CA PHE A 129 13.81 -9.38 11.28
C PHE A 129 15.22 -8.78 11.33
N PRO A 130 16.16 -9.31 10.52
CA PRO A 130 17.52 -8.77 10.43
C PRO A 130 17.55 -7.32 9.89
N SER A 131 16.53 -6.92 9.15
CA SER A 131 16.37 -5.57 8.58
C SER A 131 15.23 -4.83 9.28
N ALA A 132 15.45 -3.53 9.56
CA ALA A 132 14.41 -2.65 10.06
C ALA A 132 13.31 -2.36 9.01
N ASP A 133 13.61 -2.60 7.72
CA ASP A 133 12.73 -2.30 6.58
C ASP A 133 11.74 -3.44 6.33
N VAL A 134 10.73 -3.53 7.18
CA VAL A 134 9.60 -4.46 7.00
C VAL A 134 8.37 -3.65 6.66
N HIS A 135 7.88 -3.83 5.45
CA HIS A 135 6.70 -3.17 4.91
C HIS A 135 5.61 -4.20 4.57
N ARG A 136 4.48 -3.75 4.06
CA ARG A 136 3.31 -4.59 3.77
C ARG A 136 3.63 -5.75 2.81
N SER A 137 4.48 -5.56 1.81
CA SER A 137 4.93 -6.63 0.92
C SER A 137 5.49 -7.83 1.69
N LYS A 138 6.28 -7.56 2.75
CA LYS A 138 6.82 -8.61 3.61
C LYS A 138 5.73 -9.34 4.41
N LEU A 139 4.76 -8.62 4.95
CA LEU A 139 3.59 -9.22 5.61
C LEU A 139 2.86 -10.17 4.64
N LEU A 140 2.65 -9.76 3.40
CA LEU A 140 1.95 -10.57 2.39
C LEU A 140 2.70 -11.85 2.02
N GLU A 141 4.03 -11.87 2.06
CA GLU A 141 4.83 -13.10 1.89
C GLU A 141 4.53 -14.15 2.96
N PHE A 142 4.18 -13.73 4.18
CA PHE A 142 3.86 -14.63 5.29
C PHE A 142 2.37 -15.01 5.36
N ARG A 143 1.51 -14.42 4.54
CA ARG A 143 0.05 -14.60 4.60
C ARG A 143 -0.39 -16.05 4.69
N THR A 144 0.14 -16.93 3.84
CA THR A 144 -0.21 -18.35 3.83
C THR A 144 0.21 -19.06 5.13
N LYS A 145 1.39 -18.73 5.65
CA LYS A 145 1.89 -19.30 6.90
C LYS A 145 1.08 -18.83 8.11
N MET A 146 0.70 -17.55 8.12
CA MET A 146 -0.17 -16.99 9.15
C MET A 146 -1.53 -17.69 9.15
N TYR A 147 -2.15 -17.83 7.99
CA TYR A 147 -3.42 -18.56 7.85
C TYR A 147 -3.33 -19.99 8.38
N GLN A 148 -2.27 -20.72 8.05
CA GLN A 148 -2.05 -22.08 8.56
C GLN A 148 -1.85 -22.13 10.07
N ALA A 149 -1.19 -21.13 10.64
CA ALA A 149 -1.00 -21.02 12.09
C ALA A 149 -2.32 -20.69 12.79
N GLU A 150 -3.09 -19.76 12.27
CA GLU A 150 -4.42 -19.39 12.79
C GLU A 150 -5.39 -20.56 12.74
N GLU A 151 -5.40 -21.33 11.65
CA GLU A 151 -6.23 -22.52 11.52
C GLU A 151 -5.89 -23.58 12.59
N LYS A 152 -4.59 -23.81 12.86
CA LYS A 152 -4.16 -24.69 13.94
C LYS A 152 -4.62 -24.18 15.31
N ILE A 153 -4.56 -22.88 15.55
CA ILE A 153 -5.05 -22.29 16.81
C ILE A 153 -6.56 -22.48 16.92
N ARG A 154 -7.33 -22.21 15.86
CA ARG A 154 -8.79 -22.40 15.83
C ARG A 154 -9.21 -23.83 16.18
N GLN A 155 -8.44 -24.84 15.80
CA GLN A 155 -8.73 -26.25 16.13
C GLN A 155 -8.56 -26.56 17.64
N HIS A 156 -7.84 -25.73 18.38
CA HIS A 156 -7.52 -25.95 19.80
C HIS A 156 -8.19 -24.93 20.74
N VAL A 157 -8.75 -23.88 20.21
CA VAL A 157 -9.40 -22.81 20.97
C VAL A 157 -10.87 -22.75 20.56
N SER A 158 -11.77 -22.48 21.51
CA SER A 158 -13.22 -22.41 21.23
C SER A 158 -13.53 -21.33 20.19
N ALA A 159 -14.60 -21.54 19.41
CA ALA A 159 -15.05 -20.62 18.38
C ALA A 159 -15.30 -19.19 18.91
N GLU A 160 -15.73 -19.06 20.16
CA GLU A 160 -15.98 -17.78 20.87
C GLU A 160 -14.75 -16.85 20.94
N PHE A 161 -13.55 -17.36 20.70
CA PHE A 161 -12.35 -16.54 20.70
C PHE A 161 -12.12 -15.81 19.37
N PHE A 162 -12.76 -16.26 18.29
CA PHE A 162 -12.54 -15.77 16.92
C PHE A 162 -13.76 -15.04 16.32
N ASP A 163 -14.90 -15.00 17.02
CA ASP A 163 -16.09 -14.24 16.69
C ASP A 163 -16.05 -12.85 17.35
#